data_1bf74712a9d728cc6403f9704ae2018c
#
_entry.id   1bf74712a9d728cc6403f9704ae2018c
#
_cell.length_a   1.000
_cell.length_b   1.000
_cell.length_c   1.000
_cell.angle_alpha   90.00
_cell.angle_beta   90.00
_cell.angle_gamma   90.00
#
_symmetry.space_group_name_H-M   'P 1'
#
loop_
_entity.id
_entity.type
_entity.pdbx_description
1 polymer ?
#
loop_
_entity_poly.entity_id
_entity_poly.type
_entity_poly.pdbx_seq_one_letter_code
_entity_poly.pdbx_strand_id
1 'polypeptide(L)'
;HARVGKYSTITVDGVHYSVPDRLVGREVPIKMYSERIVVLDGRDKVATYVRSRRLGDWCIDLMHYLGTFLRKPAALERSTAMRQVHPDVAALFRKHFTDSPRSFVELLVFTRDNQRTYADILAAADRLSSRGLKRLSSEQLSAEMLASDGNGTANVRQDAATLTPSDPQQTAIEESASQTLDTLSAMIGCGATQQPVNKVTV
;
A
#
# COMPACT_ATOMS: atom_id res chain seq x y z
N HIS A 1 -3.74 -17.96 10.26
CA HIS A 1 -4.58 -17.16 11.15
C HIS A 1 -3.70 -16.40 12.14
N ALA A 2 -4.09 -15.21 12.53
CA ALA A 2 -3.46 -14.47 13.62
C ALA A 2 -4.53 -13.78 14.48
N ARG A 3 -4.24 -13.69 15.79
CA ARG A 3 -5.09 -12.95 16.71
C ARG A 3 -4.75 -11.48 16.68
N VAL A 4 -5.77 -10.63 16.58
CA VAL A 4 -5.60 -9.18 16.62
C VAL A 4 -5.36 -8.72 18.04
N GLY A 5 -4.22 -8.09 18.28
CA GLY A 5 -3.82 -7.56 19.57
C GLY A 5 -4.57 -6.28 19.94
N LYS A 6 -4.40 -5.84 21.20
CA LYS A 6 -5.04 -4.63 21.77
C LYS A 6 -4.67 -3.32 21.05
N TYR A 7 -3.59 -3.33 20.28
CA TYR A 7 -3.14 -2.19 19.47
C TYR A 7 -3.62 -2.23 18.03
N SER A 8 -4.68 -3.03 17.74
CA SER A 8 -5.19 -3.21 16.38
C SER A 8 -4.13 -3.71 15.41
N THR A 9 -3.29 -4.62 15.86
CA THR A 9 -2.20 -5.21 15.05
C THR A 9 -2.20 -6.72 15.12
N ILE A 10 -1.75 -7.33 14.05
CA ILE A 10 -1.34 -8.73 13.97
C ILE A 10 0.18 -8.81 13.84
N THR A 11 0.78 -9.90 14.30
CA THR A 11 2.21 -10.16 14.15
C THR A 11 2.40 -11.31 13.17
N VAL A 12 3.18 -11.07 12.12
CA VAL A 12 3.53 -12.05 11.10
C VAL A 12 5.04 -11.98 10.88
N ASP A 13 5.75 -13.09 11.04
CA ASP A 13 7.21 -13.18 10.92
C ASP A 13 7.96 -12.11 11.75
N GLY A 14 7.44 -11.78 12.95
CA GLY A 14 8.03 -10.77 13.82
C GLY A 14 7.80 -9.32 13.40
N VAL A 15 6.96 -9.07 12.40
CA VAL A 15 6.56 -7.74 11.93
C VAL A 15 5.10 -7.47 12.35
N HIS A 16 4.82 -6.24 12.77
CA HIS A 16 3.49 -5.82 13.20
C HIS A 16 2.75 -5.09 12.07
N TYR A 17 1.59 -5.61 11.68
CA TYR A 17 0.74 -5.01 10.65
C TYR A 17 -0.57 -4.56 11.27
N SER A 18 -0.98 -3.31 11.01
CA SER A 18 -2.25 -2.83 11.53
C SER A 18 -3.43 -3.45 10.81
N VAL A 19 -4.54 -3.57 11.53
CA VAL A 19 -5.85 -3.99 10.99
C VAL A 19 -6.92 -3.09 11.59
N PRO A 20 -8.12 -2.98 10.96
CA PRO A 20 -9.19 -2.15 11.49
C PRO A 20 -9.46 -2.43 12.98
N ASP A 21 -9.58 -1.36 13.77
CA ASP A 21 -9.74 -1.42 15.24
C ASP A 21 -10.98 -2.19 15.70
N ARG A 22 -11.99 -2.33 14.83
CA ARG A 22 -13.17 -3.18 15.07
C ARG A 22 -12.85 -4.68 15.19
N LEU A 23 -11.65 -5.10 14.76
CA LEU A 23 -11.22 -6.50 14.76
C LEU A 23 -10.40 -6.87 16.00
N VAL A 24 -10.17 -5.94 16.93
CA VAL A 24 -9.40 -6.21 18.16
C VAL A 24 -10.00 -7.40 18.92
N GLY A 25 -9.13 -8.33 19.32
CA GLY A 25 -9.50 -9.57 20.03
C GLY A 25 -9.97 -10.72 19.14
N ARG A 26 -10.24 -10.48 17.85
CA ARG A 26 -10.68 -11.52 16.91
C ARG A 26 -9.49 -12.23 16.29
N GLU A 27 -9.72 -13.42 15.74
CA GLU A 27 -8.80 -14.11 14.85
C GLU A 27 -9.13 -13.77 13.40
N VAL A 28 -8.11 -13.46 12.62
CA VAL A 28 -8.24 -13.10 11.21
C VAL A 28 -7.40 -14.03 10.32
N PRO A 29 -7.96 -14.50 9.20
CA PRO A 29 -7.19 -15.25 8.21
C PRO A 29 -6.17 -14.34 7.53
N ILE A 30 -4.98 -14.88 7.25
CA ILE A 30 -3.91 -14.18 6.55
C ILE A 30 -3.49 -15.01 5.34
N LYS A 31 -3.42 -14.37 4.18
CA LYS A 31 -2.78 -14.92 2.99
C LYS A 31 -1.41 -14.29 2.83
N MET A 32 -0.37 -15.12 2.92
CA MET A 32 1.01 -14.70 2.75
C MET A 32 1.47 -15.03 1.34
N TYR A 33 2.01 -14.01 0.67
CA TYR A 33 2.68 -14.14 -0.62
C TYR A 33 4.16 -13.74 -0.45
N SER A 34 4.96 -13.94 -1.48
CA SER A 34 6.39 -13.59 -1.44
C SER A 34 6.61 -12.13 -1.08
N GLU A 35 5.84 -11.21 -1.68
CA GLU A 35 6.04 -9.76 -1.58
C GLU A 35 4.90 -9.02 -0.85
N ARG A 36 3.82 -9.72 -0.51
CA ARG A 36 2.67 -9.07 0.13
C ARG A 36 1.98 -9.96 1.16
N ILE A 37 1.29 -9.30 2.08
CA ILE A 37 0.40 -9.92 3.07
C ILE A 37 -0.99 -9.36 2.84
N VAL A 38 -1.99 -10.24 2.82
CA VAL A 38 -3.40 -9.87 2.72
C VAL A 38 -4.12 -10.38 3.96
N VAL A 39 -4.79 -9.50 4.66
CA VAL A 39 -5.59 -9.81 5.85
C VAL A 39 -7.06 -9.83 5.47
N LEU A 40 -7.78 -10.83 5.97
CA LEU A 40 -9.18 -11.06 5.66
C LEU A 40 -10.05 -10.95 6.93
N ASP A 41 -11.30 -10.50 6.78
CA ASP A 41 -12.38 -10.63 7.77
C ASP A 41 -13.48 -11.48 7.11
N GLY A 42 -13.50 -12.77 7.42
CA GLY A 42 -14.30 -13.73 6.67
C GLY A 42 -13.80 -13.86 5.22
N ARG A 43 -14.60 -13.39 4.26
CA ARG A 43 -14.27 -13.37 2.82
C ARG A 43 -13.72 -12.03 2.34
N ASP A 44 -13.90 -10.98 3.13
CA ASP A 44 -13.58 -9.61 2.75
C ASP A 44 -12.10 -9.30 3.01
N LYS A 45 -11.46 -8.68 2.04
CA LYS A 45 -10.11 -8.18 2.19
C LYS A 45 -10.15 -6.87 2.97
N VAL A 46 -9.54 -6.85 4.16
CA VAL A 46 -9.54 -5.68 5.05
C VAL A 46 -8.21 -4.93 5.08
N ALA A 47 -7.11 -5.57 4.71
CA ALA A 47 -5.82 -4.91 4.60
C ALA A 47 -4.90 -5.64 3.62
N THR A 48 -4.03 -4.88 2.96
CA THR A 48 -2.94 -5.42 2.13
C THR A 48 -1.68 -4.61 2.40
N TYR A 49 -0.58 -5.31 2.66
CA TYR A 49 0.72 -4.70 2.93
C TYR A 49 1.80 -5.29 2.04
N VAL A 50 2.77 -4.50 1.65
CA VAL A 50 4.06 -5.01 1.19
C VAL A 50 4.70 -5.74 2.38
N ARG A 51 5.20 -6.95 2.13
CA ARG A 51 5.79 -7.78 3.18
C ARG A 51 7.12 -7.19 3.62
N SER A 52 7.20 -6.68 4.85
CA SER A 52 8.47 -6.34 5.46
C SER A 52 9.17 -7.62 5.94
N ARG A 53 10.49 -7.67 5.77
CA ARG A 53 11.36 -8.76 6.27
C ARG A 53 12.20 -8.30 7.47
N ARG A 54 12.00 -7.06 7.91
CA ARG A 54 12.73 -6.48 9.02
C ARG A 54 12.00 -6.77 10.33
N LEU A 55 12.60 -7.60 11.16
CA LEU A 55 12.03 -7.95 12.47
C LEU A 55 11.78 -6.70 13.32
N GLY A 56 10.62 -6.68 13.96
CA GLY A 56 10.21 -5.57 14.82
C GLY A 56 9.62 -4.36 14.08
N ASP A 57 9.51 -4.39 12.75
CA ASP A 57 8.85 -3.32 12.01
C ASP A 57 7.36 -3.20 12.37
N TRP A 58 6.87 -1.96 12.26
CA TRP A 58 5.46 -1.63 12.43
C TRP A 58 4.95 -1.01 11.12
N CYS A 59 4.09 -1.73 10.43
CA CYS A 59 3.41 -1.28 9.21
C CYS A 59 2.00 -0.82 9.57
N ILE A 60 1.80 0.48 9.69
CA ILE A 60 0.59 1.08 10.26
C ILE A 60 -0.14 1.88 9.20
N ASP A 61 -1.44 1.58 9.03
CA ASP A 61 -2.36 2.38 8.23
C ASP A 61 -3.26 3.21 9.16
N LEU A 62 -3.30 4.52 8.92
CA LEU A 62 -4.08 5.48 9.68
C LEU A 62 -5.59 5.15 9.63
N MET A 63 -6.08 4.67 8.49
CA MET A 63 -7.49 4.31 8.29
C MET A 63 -7.98 3.19 9.22
N HIS A 64 -7.07 2.40 9.76
CA HIS A 64 -7.41 1.31 10.68
C HIS A 64 -7.76 1.79 12.10
N TYR A 65 -7.44 3.02 12.46
CA TYR A 65 -7.60 3.58 13.81
C TYR A 65 -8.69 4.63 13.91
N LEU A 66 -9.55 4.79 12.90
CA LEU A 66 -10.54 5.87 12.86
C LEU A 66 -11.52 5.83 14.05
N GLY A 67 -11.99 4.64 14.43
CA GLY A 67 -12.84 4.49 15.61
C GLY A 67 -12.15 4.90 16.91
N THR A 68 -10.85 4.64 17.02
CA THR A 68 -10.03 5.08 18.15
C THR A 68 -9.84 6.59 18.14
N PHE A 69 -9.54 7.21 17.00
CA PHE A 69 -9.34 8.65 16.89
C PHE A 69 -10.64 9.45 17.00
N LEU A 70 -11.79 8.92 16.61
CA LEU A 70 -13.08 9.56 16.89
C LEU A 70 -13.32 9.75 18.39
N ARG A 71 -12.88 8.79 19.20
CA ARG A 71 -12.98 8.86 20.67
C ARG A 71 -11.91 9.74 21.31
N LYS A 72 -10.71 9.80 20.69
CA LYS A 72 -9.54 10.54 21.20
C LYS A 72 -8.83 11.30 20.07
N PRO A 73 -9.44 12.37 19.51
CA PRO A 73 -8.88 13.06 18.34
C PRO A 73 -7.51 13.68 18.60
N ALA A 74 -7.27 14.17 19.81
CA ALA A 74 -5.99 14.79 20.18
C ALA A 74 -4.80 13.79 20.14
N ALA A 75 -5.05 12.48 20.16
CA ALA A 75 -3.99 11.47 20.05
C ALA A 75 -3.47 11.32 18.60
N LEU A 76 -4.22 11.82 17.61
CA LEU A 76 -3.92 11.66 16.18
C LEU A 76 -2.54 12.22 15.83
N GLU A 77 -2.26 13.45 16.20
CA GLU A 77 -1.02 14.17 15.81
C GLU A 77 0.25 13.42 16.23
N ARG A 78 0.25 12.87 17.45
CA ARG A 78 1.41 12.17 18.03
C ARG A 78 1.44 10.68 17.73
N SER A 79 0.46 10.16 17.00
CA SER A 79 0.33 8.73 16.73
C SER A 79 1.41 8.21 15.78
N THR A 80 1.76 6.93 15.91
CA THR A 80 2.62 6.24 14.94
C THR A 80 1.95 6.19 13.57
N ALA A 81 0.62 6.08 13.53
CA ALA A 81 -0.15 6.09 12.29
C ALA A 81 0.03 7.40 11.50
N MET A 82 -0.02 8.57 12.17
CA MET A 82 0.22 9.86 11.52
C MET A 82 1.66 10.01 11.05
N ARG A 83 2.63 9.38 11.72
CA ARG A 83 4.04 9.42 11.27
C ARG A 83 4.31 8.56 10.04
N GLN A 84 3.48 7.57 9.77
CA GLN A 84 3.63 6.66 8.63
C GLN A 84 2.70 6.99 7.46
N VAL A 85 1.77 7.93 7.61
CA VAL A 85 0.94 8.39 6.50
C VAL A 85 1.80 9.14 5.47
N HIS A 86 1.30 9.22 4.23
CA HIS A 86 1.99 9.95 3.17
C HIS A 86 2.31 11.39 3.61
N PRO A 87 3.52 11.91 3.33
CA PRO A 87 3.98 13.22 3.81
C PRO A 87 3.02 14.37 3.49
N ASP A 88 2.37 14.35 2.32
CA ASP A 88 1.43 15.39 1.89
C ASP A 88 0.14 15.38 2.72
N VAL A 89 -0.34 14.20 3.12
CA VAL A 89 -1.50 14.07 4.02
C VAL A 89 -1.16 14.61 5.40
N ALA A 90 0.04 14.31 5.90
CA ALA A 90 0.53 14.86 7.16
C ALA A 90 0.72 16.39 7.08
N ALA A 91 1.17 16.93 5.92
CA ALA A 91 1.29 18.36 5.67
C ALA A 91 -0.08 19.04 5.63
N LEU A 92 -1.06 18.44 4.95
CA LEU A 92 -2.45 18.89 4.93
C LEU A 92 -3.03 19.00 6.34
N PHE A 93 -2.84 17.96 7.16
CA PHE A 93 -3.27 17.96 8.56
C PHE A 93 -2.62 19.12 9.34
N ARG A 94 -1.31 19.25 9.29
CA ARG A 94 -0.58 20.31 10.02
C ARG A 94 -0.99 21.70 9.59
N LYS A 95 -1.28 21.89 8.30
CA LYS A 95 -1.63 23.21 7.75
C LYS A 95 -3.05 23.65 8.09
N HIS A 96 -4.01 22.71 8.12
CA HIS A 96 -5.43 23.05 8.16
C HIS A 96 -6.21 22.49 9.34
N PHE A 97 -5.71 21.44 10.02
CA PHE A 97 -6.49 20.67 10.99
C PHE A 97 -5.84 20.53 12.38
N THR A 98 -4.69 21.16 12.62
CA THR A 98 -4.02 21.09 13.94
C THR A 98 -4.93 21.58 15.06
N ASP A 99 -5.71 22.67 14.82
CA ASP A 99 -6.67 23.20 15.78
C ASP A 99 -7.95 22.37 15.91
N SER A 100 -8.23 21.48 14.94
CA SER A 100 -9.45 20.68 14.85
C SER A 100 -9.14 19.24 14.41
N PRO A 101 -8.39 18.46 15.20
CA PRO A 101 -8.03 17.08 14.81
C PRO A 101 -9.25 16.19 14.56
N ARG A 102 -10.37 16.46 15.26
CA ARG A 102 -11.63 15.75 15.09
C ARG A 102 -12.17 15.90 13.67
N SER A 103 -12.18 17.11 13.14
CA SER A 103 -12.66 17.37 11.76
C SER A 103 -11.83 16.62 10.71
N PHE A 104 -10.53 16.48 10.95
CA PHE A 104 -9.70 15.64 10.07
C PHE A 104 -10.06 14.15 10.16
N VAL A 105 -10.31 13.63 11.36
CA VAL A 105 -10.76 12.25 11.53
C VAL A 105 -12.11 12.03 10.84
N GLU A 106 -13.04 12.97 10.95
CA GLU A 106 -14.34 12.93 10.28
C GLU A 106 -14.18 12.92 8.76
N LEU A 107 -13.25 13.71 8.21
CA LEU A 107 -12.87 13.66 6.79
C LEU A 107 -12.35 12.29 6.38
N LEU A 108 -11.48 11.67 7.18
CA LEU A 108 -10.97 10.33 6.90
C LEU A 108 -12.07 9.26 6.97
N VAL A 109 -13.01 9.38 7.92
CA VAL A 109 -14.18 8.50 8.00
C VAL A 109 -15.03 8.64 6.74
N PHE A 110 -15.34 9.87 6.32
CA PHE A 110 -16.05 10.15 5.08
C PHE A 110 -15.32 9.51 3.87
N THR A 111 -14.01 9.68 3.80
CA THR A 111 -13.16 9.12 2.74
C THR A 111 -13.29 7.60 2.66
N ARG A 112 -13.16 6.91 3.80
CA ARG A 112 -13.33 5.46 3.90
C ARG A 112 -14.73 5.01 3.48
N ASP A 113 -15.77 5.66 4.01
CA ASP A 113 -17.16 5.25 3.84
C ASP A 113 -17.64 5.45 2.40
N ASN A 114 -17.04 6.40 1.68
CA ASN A 114 -17.27 6.64 0.26
C ASN A 114 -16.24 5.97 -0.66
N GLN A 115 -15.45 5.00 -0.14
CA GLN A 115 -14.43 4.24 -0.88
C GLN A 115 -13.41 5.14 -1.60
N ARG A 116 -13.10 6.30 -1.02
CA ARG A 116 -12.11 7.25 -1.51
C ARG A 116 -10.72 6.96 -0.94
N THR A 117 -9.73 7.58 -1.55
CA THR A 117 -8.31 7.42 -1.21
C THR A 117 -7.72 8.70 -0.64
N TYR A 118 -6.50 8.62 -0.09
CA TYR A 118 -5.74 9.81 0.27
C TYR A 118 -5.46 10.71 -0.94
N ALA A 119 -5.29 10.14 -2.14
CA ALA A 119 -5.08 10.91 -3.36
C ALA A 119 -6.29 11.80 -3.68
N ASP A 120 -7.51 11.33 -3.43
CA ASP A 120 -8.73 12.12 -3.66
C ASP A 120 -8.80 13.32 -2.70
N ILE A 121 -8.39 13.13 -1.43
CA ILE A 121 -8.30 14.23 -0.47
C ILE A 121 -7.29 15.29 -0.95
N LEU A 122 -6.10 14.87 -1.37
CA LEU A 122 -5.05 15.77 -1.83
C LEU A 122 -5.47 16.51 -3.10
N ALA A 123 -6.06 15.82 -4.06
CA ALA A 123 -6.58 16.43 -5.28
C ALA A 123 -7.69 17.46 -4.99
N ALA A 124 -8.58 17.18 -4.05
CA ALA A 124 -9.60 18.13 -3.59
C ALA A 124 -8.95 19.35 -2.93
N ALA A 125 -7.94 19.13 -2.09
CA ALA A 125 -7.21 20.22 -1.43
C ALA A 125 -6.49 21.12 -2.42
N ASP A 126 -5.87 20.55 -3.45
CA ASP A 126 -5.20 21.31 -4.51
C ASP A 126 -6.18 22.14 -5.33
N ARG A 127 -7.35 21.57 -5.70
CA ARG A 127 -8.40 22.32 -6.43
C ARG A 127 -8.93 23.49 -5.61
N LEU A 128 -9.21 23.29 -4.32
CA LEU A 128 -9.70 24.36 -3.44
C LEU A 128 -8.63 25.43 -3.21
N SER A 129 -7.37 25.02 -3.05
CA SER A 129 -6.24 25.96 -2.90
C SER A 129 -6.03 26.80 -4.17
N SER A 130 -6.17 26.20 -5.36
CA SER A 130 -6.09 26.88 -6.66
C SER A 130 -7.21 27.90 -6.86
N ARG A 131 -8.37 27.70 -6.21
CA ARG A 131 -9.47 28.69 -6.16
C ARG A 131 -9.24 29.80 -5.12
N GLY A 132 -8.08 29.82 -4.46
CA GLY A 132 -7.68 30.86 -3.51
C GLY A 132 -8.10 30.64 -2.07
N LEU A 133 -8.62 29.46 -1.70
CA LEU A 133 -8.96 29.15 -0.32
C LEU A 133 -7.69 28.91 0.50
N LYS A 134 -7.44 29.78 1.47
CA LYS A 134 -6.26 29.70 2.36
C LYS A 134 -6.44 28.70 3.51
N ARG A 135 -7.67 28.46 3.94
CA ARG A 135 -8.02 27.53 5.02
C ARG A 135 -9.08 26.57 4.50
N LEU A 136 -8.84 25.28 4.69
CA LEU A 136 -9.73 24.20 4.20
C LEU A 136 -10.43 23.57 5.38
N SER A 137 -11.74 23.31 5.25
CA SER A 137 -12.52 22.54 6.22
C SER A 137 -12.80 21.12 5.71
N SER A 138 -13.19 20.23 6.62
CA SER A 138 -13.59 18.86 6.27
C SER A 138 -14.79 18.84 5.34
N GLU A 139 -15.77 19.71 5.57
CA GLU A 139 -16.97 19.81 4.73
C GLU A 139 -16.64 20.28 3.30
N GLN A 140 -15.74 21.27 3.15
CA GLN A 140 -15.31 21.75 1.84
C GLN A 140 -14.59 20.65 1.05
N LEU A 141 -13.69 19.90 1.71
CA LEU A 141 -12.97 18.79 1.07
C LEU A 141 -13.93 17.65 0.70
N SER A 142 -14.85 17.30 1.59
CA SER A 142 -15.85 16.27 1.33
C SER A 142 -16.77 16.65 0.15
N ALA A 143 -17.24 17.90 0.13
CA ALA A 143 -18.07 18.42 -0.95
C ALA A 143 -17.33 18.43 -2.30
N GLU A 144 -16.05 18.86 -2.31
CA GLU A 144 -15.22 18.87 -3.51
C GLU A 144 -14.91 17.45 -4.03
N MET A 145 -14.72 16.48 -3.12
CA MET A 145 -14.57 15.07 -3.50
C MET A 145 -15.84 14.50 -4.16
N LEU A 146 -17.03 14.87 -3.66
CA LEU A 146 -18.31 14.45 -4.26
C LEU A 146 -18.58 15.16 -5.59
N ALA A 147 -18.27 16.46 -5.71
CA ALA A 147 -18.46 17.22 -6.94
C ALA A 147 -17.61 16.67 -8.09
N SER A 148 -16.49 16.05 -7.80
CA SER A 148 -15.62 15.43 -8.80
C SER A 148 -16.26 14.24 -9.50
N ASP A 149 -17.22 13.55 -8.87
CA ASP A 149 -17.96 12.44 -9.47
C ASP A 149 -19.00 12.91 -10.52
N GLY A 150 -19.59 14.08 -10.28
CA GLY A 150 -20.59 14.64 -11.20
C GLY A 150 -20.00 15.09 -12.55
N ASN A 151 -18.71 15.35 -12.61
CA ASN A 151 -18.02 15.83 -13.82
C ASN A 151 -17.20 14.74 -14.53
N GLY A 152 -17.14 13.52 -13.96
CA GLY A 152 -16.30 12.41 -14.41
C GLY A 152 -17.02 11.27 -15.11
N THR A 153 -18.34 11.36 -15.40
CA THR A 153 -19.10 10.25 -16.00
C THR A 153 -18.94 10.12 -17.52
N ALA A 154 -17.92 10.75 -18.13
CA ALA A 154 -17.72 10.61 -19.58
C ALA A 154 -16.45 9.85 -19.99
N ASN A 155 -15.47 9.54 -19.10
CA ASN A 155 -14.22 8.97 -19.64
C ASN A 155 -13.36 8.07 -18.75
N VAL A 156 -13.86 7.41 -17.70
CA VAL A 156 -13.04 6.44 -16.96
C VAL A 156 -13.85 5.17 -16.64
N ARG A 157 -14.33 4.49 -17.68
CA ARG A 157 -14.80 3.09 -17.60
C ARG A 157 -13.97 2.11 -18.41
N GLN A 158 -12.71 2.44 -18.75
CA GLN A 158 -11.87 1.54 -19.56
C GLN A 158 -10.47 1.26 -19.04
N ASP A 159 -10.05 1.69 -17.84
CA ASP A 159 -8.68 1.40 -17.37
C ASP A 159 -8.58 0.67 -16.03
N ALA A 160 -9.62 -0.08 -15.64
CA ALA A 160 -9.55 -0.96 -14.47
C ALA A 160 -9.07 -2.40 -14.80
N ALA A 161 -8.62 -2.66 -16.01
CA ALA A 161 -8.27 -4.00 -16.49
C ALA A 161 -6.84 -4.14 -16.99
N THR A 162 -5.95 -3.14 -16.87
CA THR A 162 -4.55 -3.34 -17.30
C THR A 162 -3.60 -2.40 -16.54
N LEU A 163 -3.37 -2.69 -15.27
CA LEU A 163 -2.14 -2.31 -14.60
C LEU A 163 -1.28 -3.57 -14.50
N THR A 164 -0.76 -4.02 -15.60
CA THR A 164 0.54 -4.66 -15.64
C THR A 164 1.55 -3.57 -15.29
N PRO A 165 2.29 -3.66 -14.20
CA PRO A 165 3.45 -2.81 -13.99
C PRO A 165 4.49 -3.25 -15.01
N SER A 166 4.64 -2.49 -16.09
CA SER A 166 5.86 -2.51 -16.88
C SER A 166 6.93 -1.81 -16.04
N ASP A 167 7.48 -2.56 -15.10
CA ASP A 167 8.63 -2.12 -14.33
C ASP A 167 9.84 -2.22 -15.28
N PRO A 168 10.53 -1.12 -15.60
CA PRO A 168 11.75 -1.16 -16.42
C PRO A 168 12.86 -2.02 -15.79
N GLN A 169 12.75 -2.36 -14.51
CA GLN A 169 13.66 -3.30 -13.84
C GLN A 169 13.36 -4.77 -14.18
N GLN A 170 12.12 -5.11 -14.52
CA GLN A 170 11.75 -6.49 -14.87
C GLN A 170 12.26 -6.86 -16.28
N THR A 171 12.21 -5.95 -17.24
CA THR A 171 12.81 -6.13 -18.57
C THR A 171 14.33 -6.27 -18.50
N ALA A 172 14.99 -5.49 -17.63
CA ALA A 172 16.44 -5.60 -17.43
C ALA A 172 16.86 -6.94 -16.78
N ILE A 173 16.03 -7.51 -15.92
CA ILE A 173 16.28 -8.81 -15.27
C ILE A 173 16.08 -9.96 -16.28
N GLU A 174 15.06 -9.89 -17.13
CA GLU A 174 14.81 -10.90 -18.16
C GLU A 174 15.87 -10.90 -19.26
N GLU A 175 16.33 -9.72 -19.72
CA GLU A 175 17.45 -9.59 -20.65
C GLU A 175 18.76 -10.09 -20.03
N SER A 176 19.03 -9.77 -18.77
CA SER A 176 20.21 -10.26 -18.05
C SER A 176 20.21 -11.77 -17.87
N ALA A 177 19.04 -12.37 -17.58
CA ALA A 177 18.88 -13.81 -17.45
C ALA A 177 19.08 -14.54 -18.78
N SER A 178 18.57 -13.99 -19.89
CA SER A 178 18.75 -14.55 -21.23
C SER A 178 20.20 -14.51 -21.66
N GLN A 179 20.91 -13.40 -21.44
CA GLN A 179 22.35 -13.28 -21.74
C GLN A 179 23.21 -14.24 -20.93
N THR A 180 22.84 -14.50 -19.68
CA THR A 180 23.56 -15.45 -18.81
C THR A 180 23.36 -16.89 -19.29
N LEU A 181 22.17 -17.26 -19.76
CA LEU A 181 21.88 -18.58 -20.31
C LEU A 181 22.60 -18.82 -21.63
N ASP A 182 22.68 -17.81 -22.52
CA ASP A 182 23.39 -17.89 -23.77
C ASP A 182 24.91 -18.05 -23.55
N THR A 183 25.46 -17.34 -22.57
CA THR A 183 26.87 -17.45 -22.18
C THR A 183 27.20 -18.82 -21.59
N LEU A 184 26.36 -19.38 -20.78
CA LEU A 184 26.51 -20.73 -20.24
C LEU A 184 26.38 -21.80 -21.32
N SER A 185 25.44 -21.65 -22.26
CA SER A 185 25.29 -22.56 -23.41
C SER A 185 26.54 -22.55 -24.31
N ALA A 186 27.14 -21.39 -24.55
CA ALA A 186 28.37 -21.26 -25.32
C ALA A 186 29.57 -21.90 -24.60
N MET A 187 29.63 -21.83 -23.27
CA MET A 187 30.70 -22.48 -22.49
C MET A 187 30.60 -24.01 -22.44
N ILE A 188 29.40 -24.57 -22.48
CA ILE A 188 29.17 -26.01 -22.45
C ILE A 188 29.43 -26.64 -23.83
N GLY A 189 29.32 -25.88 -24.93
CA GLY A 189 29.54 -26.36 -26.28
C GLY A 189 31.02 -26.52 -26.70
N CYS A 190 32.00 -26.12 -25.90
CA CYS A 190 33.43 -26.11 -26.26
C CYS A 190 34.27 -27.20 -25.55
N GLY A 191 33.66 -28.32 -25.16
CA GLY A 191 34.33 -29.37 -24.37
C GLY A 191 34.15 -30.80 -24.89
N ALA A 192 34.06 -31.02 -26.21
CA ALA A 192 34.10 -32.38 -26.80
C ALA A 192 35.18 -32.51 -27.83
N THR A 193 36.44 -32.53 -27.40
CA THR A 193 37.56 -32.98 -28.26
C THR A 193 37.66 -34.50 -28.11
N GLN A 194 37.25 -35.22 -29.15
CA GLN A 194 37.45 -36.65 -29.29
C GLN A 194 38.94 -36.94 -29.42
N GLN A 195 39.49 -37.75 -28.52
CA GLN A 195 40.77 -38.41 -28.72
C GLN A 195 40.59 -39.69 -29.55
N PRO A 196 41.44 -39.97 -30.54
CA PRO A 196 41.36 -41.20 -31.33
C PRO A 196 41.91 -42.40 -30.55
N VAL A 197 41.10 -43.46 -30.49
CA VAL A 197 41.50 -44.77 -29.93
C VAL A 197 42.55 -45.40 -30.86
N ASN A 198 43.78 -45.56 -30.35
CA ASN A 198 44.83 -46.34 -31.01
C ASN A 198 44.52 -47.84 -30.83
N LYS A 199 44.32 -48.55 -31.97
CA LYS A 199 44.30 -50.00 -32.05
C LYS A 199 45.73 -50.51 -31.87
N VAL A 200 45.95 -51.38 -30.88
CA VAL A 200 47.11 -52.26 -30.83
C VAL A 200 46.64 -53.65 -31.13
N THR A 201 47.14 -54.20 -32.25
CA THR A 201 47.08 -55.59 -32.63
C THR A 201 48.26 -56.31 -31.99
N VAL A 202 48.06 -57.44 -31.34
CA VAL A 202 48.67 -58.80 -31.43
C VAL A 202 47.91 -59.73 -30.48
#